data_4321a565736e4c2195e3238b67b63dae
#
_entry.id   4321a565736e4c2195e3238b67b63dae
#
_cell.length_a   1.000
_cell.length_b   1.000
_cell.length_c   1.000
_cell.angle_alpha   90.00
_cell.angle_beta   90.00
_cell.angle_gamma   90.00
#
_symmetry.space_group_name_H-M   'P 1'
#
loop_
_entity.id
_entity.type
_entity.pdbx_description
1 polymer ?
#
loop_
_entity_poly.entity_id
_entity_poly.type
_entity_poly.pdbx_seq_one_letter_code
_entity_poly.pdbx_strand_id
1 'polypeptide(L)'
;NSIAVHSWKDFPILLNGKTSIYGTLKRADMRDMLILKNSLKDHNYIKKLTVMTSSPRRRYAIKNHLKELLPIDYDNINFKDIRGNIDTRLNKFLKSDAHGIVIAKAAIDRILNDTKNSIKAKTLIKKCLKMHHCIILPLSIFPSAPAQGAIGIEVANNNKHLIKIIKSINDNKTFDNVCLERKIMSEYGGGCSQKIGVSIWEKNKRKVKSINGMTENNIKLETFKMIDSDDDSLSLKPYTNITKAFPIGRKEQAIFKRLETNKNNEISKIKDSIVYITRKTVLKHLPNFHDSCTLITSGLKTWKSSAKRGYWISGTSDSLGQSEITKL
;
A
#
# COMPACT_ATOMS: atom_id res chain seq x y z
N ASN A 1 31.09 15.76 -15.48
CA ASN A 1 30.21 16.35 -14.44
C ASN A 1 28.75 16.06 -14.78
N SER A 2 28.30 14.84 -14.48
CA SER A 2 26.93 14.42 -14.81
C SER A 2 26.21 13.97 -13.54
N ILE A 3 24.90 14.27 -13.48
CA ILE A 3 23.96 13.75 -12.51
C ILE A 3 23.02 12.80 -13.26
N ALA A 4 22.78 11.60 -12.71
CA ALA A 4 21.76 10.71 -13.21
C ALA A 4 20.61 10.62 -12.20
N VAL A 5 19.38 10.60 -12.73
CA VAL A 5 18.16 10.54 -11.90
C VAL A 5 17.40 9.27 -12.26
N HIS A 6 17.15 8.46 -11.26
CA HIS A 6 16.54 7.14 -11.40
C HIS A 6 15.23 7.01 -10.62
N SER A 7 14.35 6.17 -11.10
CA SER A 7 13.40 5.51 -10.19
C SER A 7 14.23 4.61 -9.28
N TRP A 8 14.37 4.95 -8.00
CA TRP A 8 15.36 4.31 -7.14
C TRP A 8 15.10 2.80 -6.93
N LYS A 9 13.87 2.35 -7.05
CA LYS A 9 13.51 0.92 -6.99
C LYS A 9 14.12 0.09 -8.12
N ASP A 10 14.40 0.72 -9.27
CA ASP A 10 14.94 0.06 -10.46
C ASP A 10 16.48 0.12 -10.49
N PHE A 11 17.08 0.83 -9.53
CA PHE A 11 18.53 0.97 -9.37
C PHE A 11 19.12 -0.26 -8.65
N PRO A 12 20.23 -0.84 -9.14
CA PRO A 12 20.84 -2.05 -8.57
C PRO A 12 21.12 -1.91 -7.07
N ILE A 13 20.96 -3.01 -6.32
CA ILE A 13 21.27 -3.02 -4.88
C ILE A 13 22.78 -3.09 -4.66
N LEU A 14 23.48 -3.86 -5.48
CA LEU A 14 24.94 -3.94 -5.48
C LEU A 14 25.52 -2.96 -6.48
N LEU A 15 26.45 -2.13 -6.08
CA LEU A 15 27.04 -1.05 -6.88
C LEU A 15 28.47 -1.35 -7.30
N ASN A 16 28.85 -0.91 -8.49
CA ASN A 16 30.20 -1.09 -9.09
C ASN A 16 31.23 -0.04 -8.60
N GLY A 17 31.05 0.55 -7.44
CA GLY A 17 32.08 1.36 -6.76
C GLY A 17 32.43 2.73 -7.33
N LYS A 18 32.02 3.11 -8.54
CA LYS A 18 32.38 4.41 -9.17
C LYS A 18 31.37 5.52 -8.94
N THR A 19 30.12 5.16 -8.75
CA THR A 19 28.98 6.08 -8.55
C THR A 19 28.12 5.60 -7.39
N SER A 20 27.36 6.51 -6.78
CA SER A 20 26.42 6.20 -5.70
C SER A 20 25.23 7.15 -5.71
N ILE A 21 24.13 6.73 -5.07
CA ILE A 21 23.01 7.62 -4.79
C ILE A 21 23.38 8.47 -3.56
N TYR A 22 23.38 9.77 -3.74
CA TYR A 22 23.74 10.74 -2.69
C TYR A 22 22.57 11.55 -2.16
N GLY A 23 21.42 11.43 -2.78
CA GLY A 23 20.22 12.13 -2.32
C GLY A 23 18.96 11.64 -2.99
N THR A 24 17.85 12.04 -2.39
CA THR A 24 16.49 11.79 -2.87
C THR A 24 15.59 12.98 -2.55
N LEU A 25 14.48 13.10 -3.25
CA LEU A 25 13.43 14.04 -2.90
C LEU A 25 12.38 13.35 -2.00
N LYS A 26 11.45 14.13 -1.46
CA LYS A 26 10.33 13.61 -0.69
C LYS A 26 9.63 12.48 -1.44
N ARG A 27 9.45 11.35 -0.78
CA ARG A 27 8.88 10.14 -1.37
C ARG A 27 7.43 10.33 -1.78
N ALA A 28 7.08 9.91 -2.99
CA ALA A 28 5.70 9.75 -3.41
C ALA A 28 5.07 8.52 -2.70
N ASP A 29 3.75 8.35 -2.84
CA ASP A 29 3.04 7.23 -2.23
C ASP A 29 3.61 5.89 -2.71
N MET A 30 4.15 5.12 -1.78
CA MET A 30 4.82 3.85 -2.09
C MET A 30 3.86 2.70 -2.33
N ARG A 31 2.56 2.87 -2.06
CA ARG A 31 1.57 1.79 -2.16
C ARG A 31 1.33 1.35 -3.59
N ASP A 32 0.84 0.13 -3.72
CA ASP A 32 0.27 -0.35 -4.97
C ASP A 32 -1.23 -0.07 -5.01
N MET A 33 -1.75 0.18 -6.20
CA MET A 33 -3.18 0.31 -6.49
C MET A 33 -3.62 -0.88 -7.32
N LEU A 34 -4.67 -1.55 -6.88
CA LEU A 34 -5.38 -2.56 -7.65
C LEU A 34 -6.63 -1.91 -8.25
N ILE A 35 -6.75 -1.95 -9.56
CA ILE A 35 -7.94 -1.48 -10.29
C ILE A 35 -8.70 -2.70 -10.76
N LEU A 36 -9.94 -2.86 -10.33
CA LEU A 36 -10.83 -3.97 -10.68
C LEU A 36 -11.96 -3.50 -11.59
N LYS A 37 -12.28 -4.26 -12.62
CA LYS A 37 -13.45 -3.97 -13.48
C LYS A 37 -14.72 -3.92 -12.66
N ASN A 38 -15.53 -2.89 -12.87
CA ASN A 38 -16.74 -2.65 -12.09
C ASN A 38 -17.78 -3.76 -12.28
N SER A 39 -17.76 -4.45 -13.42
CA SER A 39 -18.59 -5.64 -13.68
C SER A 39 -18.41 -6.78 -12.66
N LEU A 40 -17.31 -6.79 -11.90
CA LEU A 40 -17.16 -7.74 -10.80
C LEU A 40 -18.17 -7.53 -9.68
N LYS A 41 -18.73 -6.34 -9.54
CA LYS A 41 -19.74 -6.03 -8.52
C LYS A 41 -21.08 -6.73 -8.77
N ASP A 42 -21.30 -7.16 -10.00
CA ASP A 42 -22.53 -7.86 -10.41
C ASP A 42 -22.49 -9.37 -10.06
N HIS A 43 -21.37 -9.83 -9.50
CA HIS A 43 -21.14 -11.23 -9.18
C HIS A 43 -20.84 -11.43 -7.70
N ASN A 44 -21.40 -12.48 -7.11
CA ASN A 44 -21.01 -12.96 -5.78
C ASN A 44 -19.91 -14.02 -5.85
N TYR A 45 -19.76 -14.66 -7.01
CA TYR A 45 -18.78 -15.71 -7.26
C TYR A 45 -18.33 -15.68 -8.72
N ILE A 46 -17.03 -15.96 -8.92
CA ILE A 46 -16.44 -16.22 -10.23
C ILE A 46 -15.49 -17.43 -10.14
N LYS A 47 -15.48 -18.29 -11.15
CA LYS A 47 -14.58 -19.47 -11.15
C LYS A 47 -13.10 -19.06 -11.09
N LYS A 48 -12.71 -17.94 -11.75
CA LYS A 48 -11.33 -17.56 -11.92
C LYS A 48 -11.16 -16.03 -11.95
N LEU A 49 -10.43 -15.49 -10.96
CA LEU A 49 -10.05 -14.08 -10.95
C LEU A 49 -8.73 -13.90 -11.73
N THR A 50 -8.72 -13.06 -12.77
CA THR A 50 -7.51 -12.80 -13.57
C THR A 50 -7.00 -11.39 -13.28
N VAL A 51 -5.72 -11.27 -12.83
CA VAL A 51 -5.08 -9.99 -12.50
C VAL A 51 -3.81 -9.80 -13.31
N MET A 52 -3.66 -8.60 -13.89
CA MET A 52 -2.49 -8.25 -14.70
C MET A 52 -1.36 -7.71 -13.83
N THR A 53 -0.28 -8.44 -13.75
CA THR A 53 0.98 -8.03 -13.11
C THR A 53 2.12 -8.97 -13.47
N SER A 54 3.31 -8.44 -13.79
CA SER A 54 4.53 -9.22 -14.01
C SER A 54 5.42 -9.31 -12.75
N SER A 55 5.03 -8.68 -11.63
CA SER A 55 5.83 -8.65 -10.41
C SER A 55 5.61 -9.90 -9.56
N PRO A 56 6.63 -10.74 -9.30
CA PRO A 56 6.51 -11.91 -8.43
C PRO A 56 6.05 -11.55 -7.02
N ARG A 57 6.53 -10.44 -6.47
CA ARG A 57 6.10 -9.89 -5.17
C ARG A 57 4.59 -9.63 -5.13
N ARG A 58 4.06 -8.94 -6.15
CA ARG A 58 2.62 -8.64 -6.24
C ARG A 58 1.80 -9.91 -6.40
N ARG A 59 2.24 -10.83 -7.24
CA ARG A 59 1.58 -12.13 -7.42
C ARG A 59 1.49 -12.89 -6.10
N TYR A 60 2.59 -12.96 -5.36
CA TYR A 60 2.63 -13.63 -4.07
C TYR A 60 1.65 -12.99 -3.07
N ALA A 61 1.73 -11.69 -2.86
CA ALA A 61 0.88 -10.99 -1.90
C ALA A 61 -0.62 -11.09 -2.28
N ILE A 62 -0.96 -10.91 -3.56
CA ILE A 62 -2.33 -11.02 -4.06
C ILE A 62 -2.87 -12.45 -3.85
N LYS A 63 -2.10 -13.48 -4.21
CA LYS A 63 -2.50 -14.88 -4.04
C LYS A 63 -2.83 -15.21 -2.59
N ASN A 64 -2.07 -14.66 -1.64
CA ASN A 64 -2.21 -14.99 -0.23
C ASN A 64 -3.23 -14.13 0.52
N HIS A 65 -3.51 -12.90 0.08
CA HIS A 65 -4.27 -11.96 0.90
C HIS A 65 -5.53 -11.38 0.23
N LEU A 66 -5.64 -11.38 -1.09
CA LEU A 66 -6.70 -10.64 -1.77
C LEU A 66 -8.09 -11.25 -1.52
N LYS A 67 -8.20 -12.58 -1.44
CA LYS A 67 -9.49 -13.28 -1.30
C LYS A 67 -10.31 -12.78 -0.10
N GLU A 68 -9.66 -12.52 1.01
CA GLU A 68 -10.32 -12.02 2.22
C GLU A 68 -10.71 -10.54 2.19
N LEU A 69 -10.21 -9.80 1.20
CA LEU A 69 -10.45 -8.34 1.06
C LEU A 69 -11.54 -8.01 0.05
N LEU A 70 -11.95 -8.96 -0.78
CA LEU A 70 -13.00 -8.77 -1.77
C LEU A 70 -14.33 -9.33 -1.27
N PRO A 71 -15.47 -8.69 -1.62
CA PRO A 71 -16.80 -9.19 -1.28
C PRO A 71 -17.30 -10.24 -2.26
N ILE A 72 -16.47 -10.72 -3.17
CA ILE A 72 -16.76 -11.82 -4.11
C ILE A 72 -15.88 -13.03 -3.78
N ASP A 73 -16.40 -14.22 -4.00
CA ASP A 73 -15.62 -15.46 -3.90
C ASP A 73 -15.09 -15.91 -5.25
N TYR A 74 -13.97 -16.65 -5.25
CA TYR A 74 -13.38 -17.25 -6.44
C TYR A 74 -12.56 -18.50 -6.07
N ASP A 75 -12.52 -19.49 -6.98
CA ASP A 75 -11.73 -20.71 -6.74
C ASP A 75 -10.25 -20.47 -6.92
N ASN A 76 -9.90 -19.81 -8.03
CA ASN A 76 -8.51 -19.63 -8.45
C ASN A 76 -8.21 -18.20 -8.85
N ILE A 77 -6.95 -17.81 -8.64
CA ILE A 77 -6.42 -16.58 -9.20
C ILE A 77 -5.39 -16.85 -10.28
N ASN A 78 -5.52 -16.14 -11.39
CA ASN A 78 -4.62 -16.21 -12.53
C ASN A 78 -3.88 -14.88 -12.71
N PHE A 79 -2.66 -14.94 -13.22
CA PHE A 79 -1.88 -13.74 -13.49
C PHE A 79 -1.52 -13.66 -14.96
N LYS A 80 -1.80 -12.51 -15.59
CA LYS A 80 -1.33 -12.18 -16.93
C LYS A 80 -0.17 -11.19 -16.84
N ASP A 81 0.88 -11.45 -17.59
CA ASP A 81 2.02 -10.53 -17.68
C ASP A 81 1.64 -9.23 -18.37
N ILE A 82 2.22 -8.13 -17.88
CA ILE A 82 2.00 -6.82 -18.48
C ILE A 82 3.25 -5.97 -18.38
N ARG A 83 3.64 -5.37 -19.51
CA ARG A 83 4.79 -4.46 -19.64
C ARG A 83 4.40 -3.23 -20.48
N GLY A 84 5.18 -2.18 -20.38
CA GLY A 84 4.99 -0.88 -21.04
C GLY A 84 4.80 0.23 -20.01
N ASN A 85 4.58 1.46 -20.49
CA ASN A 85 4.24 2.63 -19.69
C ASN A 85 2.84 2.49 -19.09
N ILE A 86 2.44 3.40 -18.22
CA ILE A 86 1.15 3.35 -17.52
C ILE A 86 -0.03 3.38 -18.51
N ASP A 87 -0.01 4.29 -19.45
CA ASP A 87 -1.03 4.43 -20.51
C ASP A 87 -1.15 3.15 -21.35
N THR A 88 -0.01 2.59 -21.78
CA THR A 88 0.02 1.32 -22.51
C THR A 88 -0.58 0.17 -21.69
N ARG A 89 -0.24 0.08 -20.39
CA ARG A 89 -0.77 -0.96 -19.49
C ARG A 89 -2.26 -0.78 -19.29
N LEU A 90 -2.74 0.44 -19.04
CA LEU A 90 -4.17 0.70 -18.87
C LEU A 90 -4.96 0.40 -20.14
N ASN A 91 -4.45 0.77 -21.32
CA ASN A 91 -5.09 0.43 -22.59
C ASN A 91 -5.19 -1.08 -22.82
N LYS A 92 -4.09 -1.82 -22.53
CA LYS A 92 -4.11 -3.30 -22.60
C LYS A 92 -5.12 -3.90 -21.64
N PHE A 93 -5.18 -3.38 -20.41
CA PHE A 93 -6.15 -3.82 -19.40
C PHE A 93 -7.60 -3.59 -19.85
N LEU A 94 -7.93 -2.39 -20.31
CA LEU A 94 -9.28 -2.05 -20.77
C LEU A 94 -9.75 -2.91 -21.93
N LYS A 95 -8.84 -3.32 -22.84
CA LYS A 95 -9.13 -4.16 -24.01
C LYS A 95 -9.10 -5.66 -23.68
N SER A 96 -8.64 -6.07 -22.50
CA SER A 96 -8.49 -7.48 -22.13
C SER A 96 -9.71 -8.01 -21.38
N ASP A 97 -9.79 -9.33 -21.26
CA ASP A 97 -10.71 -10.07 -20.39
C ASP A 97 -10.26 -10.11 -18.92
N ALA A 98 -9.09 -9.55 -18.59
CA ALA A 98 -8.60 -9.51 -17.21
C ALA A 98 -9.55 -8.71 -16.31
N HIS A 99 -9.76 -9.21 -15.10
CA HIS A 99 -10.62 -8.62 -14.09
C HIS A 99 -9.96 -7.46 -13.34
N GLY A 100 -8.62 -7.45 -13.27
CA GLY A 100 -7.89 -6.42 -12.55
C GLY A 100 -6.48 -6.18 -13.06
N ILE A 101 -5.91 -5.03 -12.65
CA ILE A 101 -4.52 -4.65 -12.91
C ILE A 101 -3.90 -4.01 -11.67
N VAL A 102 -2.61 -4.29 -11.41
CA VAL A 102 -1.87 -3.66 -10.30
C VAL A 102 -0.85 -2.67 -10.82
N ILE A 103 -0.94 -1.45 -10.33
CA ILE A 103 -0.05 -0.34 -10.72
C ILE A 103 0.49 0.33 -9.44
N ALA A 104 1.73 0.83 -9.47
CA ALA A 104 2.23 1.65 -8.37
C ALA A 104 1.49 3.00 -8.32
N LYS A 105 0.94 3.36 -7.16
CA LYS A 105 0.20 4.63 -6.98
C LYS A 105 1.05 5.84 -7.36
N ALA A 106 2.33 5.87 -6.95
CA ALA A 106 3.27 6.93 -7.32
C ALA A 106 3.34 7.20 -8.83
N ALA A 107 3.16 6.18 -9.67
CA ALA A 107 3.20 6.35 -11.13
C ALA A 107 1.90 6.98 -11.66
N ILE A 108 0.77 6.66 -11.07
CA ILE A 108 -0.53 7.31 -11.36
C ILE A 108 -0.49 8.77 -10.93
N ASP A 109 -0.10 9.03 -9.67
CA ASP A 109 -0.04 10.37 -9.09
C ASP A 109 0.88 11.30 -9.89
N ARG A 110 2.05 10.79 -10.31
CA ARG A 110 2.99 11.54 -11.14
C ARG A 110 2.36 12.02 -12.44
N ILE A 111 1.62 11.16 -13.14
CA ILE A 111 0.98 11.53 -14.41
C ILE A 111 -0.18 12.51 -14.16
N LEU A 112 -0.99 12.29 -13.13
CA LEU A 112 -2.11 13.18 -12.81
C LEU A 112 -1.66 14.58 -12.41
N ASN A 113 -0.52 14.69 -11.70
CA ASN A 113 0.04 15.96 -11.23
C ASN A 113 0.97 16.64 -12.25
N ASP A 114 1.31 15.99 -13.35
CA ASP A 114 2.16 16.58 -14.39
C ASP A 114 1.44 17.73 -15.08
N THR A 115 2.06 18.92 -15.11
CA THR A 115 1.47 20.12 -15.74
C THR A 115 1.84 20.23 -17.24
N LYS A 116 2.90 19.55 -17.68
CA LYS A 116 3.52 19.78 -19.01
C LYS A 116 3.17 18.73 -20.05
N ASN A 117 2.82 17.50 -19.65
CA ASN A 117 2.72 16.40 -20.60
C ASN A 117 1.41 15.61 -20.49
N SER A 118 0.97 15.11 -21.63
CA SER A 118 0.08 13.96 -21.74
C SER A 118 -1.36 14.15 -21.24
N ILE A 119 -2.07 15.12 -21.81
CA ILE A 119 -3.53 15.23 -21.66
C ILE A 119 -4.20 13.86 -21.92
N LYS A 120 -3.74 13.13 -22.94
CA LYS A 120 -4.26 11.77 -23.26
C LYS A 120 -4.10 10.77 -22.11
N ALA A 121 -2.90 10.70 -21.49
CA ALA A 121 -2.67 9.78 -20.39
C ALA A 121 -3.48 10.16 -19.13
N LYS A 122 -3.58 11.47 -18.81
CA LYS A 122 -4.44 11.96 -17.72
C LYS A 122 -5.90 11.60 -17.93
N THR A 123 -6.41 11.84 -19.13
CA THR A 123 -7.81 11.53 -19.49
C THR A 123 -8.08 10.03 -19.37
N LEU A 124 -7.16 9.20 -19.86
CA LEU A 124 -7.25 7.74 -19.75
C LEU A 124 -7.27 7.29 -18.28
N ILE A 125 -6.35 7.81 -17.47
CA ILE A 125 -6.29 7.48 -16.04
C ILE A 125 -7.58 7.91 -15.34
N LYS A 126 -8.02 9.16 -15.49
CA LYS A 126 -9.26 9.67 -14.90
C LYS A 126 -10.46 8.84 -15.30
N LYS A 127 -10.58 8.48 -16.58
CA LYS A 127 -11.63 7.59 -17.09
C LYS A 127 -11.57 6.23 -16.40
N CYS A 128 -10.38 5.63 -16.33
CA CYS A 128 -10.18 4.32 -15.72
C CYS A 128 -10.56 4.33 -14.22
N LEU A 129 -10.10 5.34 -13.47
CA LEU A 129 -10.41 5.49 -12.03
C LEU A 129 -11.90 5.72 -11.78
N LYS A 130 -12.60 6.44 -12.68
CA LYS A 130 -14.05 6.70 -12.56
C LYS A 130 -14.89 5.47 -12.88
N MET A 131 -14.46 4.66 -13.86
CA MET A 131 -15.25 3.53 -14.37
C MET A 131 -15.03 2.21 -13.60
N HIS A 132 -14.02 2.13 -12.76
CA HIS A 132 -13.59 0.89 -12.13
C HIS A 132 -13.42 1.06 -10.62
N HIS A 133 -13.48 -0.06 -9.91
CA HIS A 133 -13.23 -0.05 -8.47
C HIS A 133 -11.74 -0.01 -8.18
N CYS A 134 -11.30 1.04 -7.47
CA CYS A 134 -9.90 1.26 -7.14
C CYS A 134 -9.64 0.94 -5.67
N ILE A 135 -8.63 0.10 -5.44
CA ILE A 135 -8.21 -0.34 -4.12
C ILE A 135 -6.77 0.11 -3.88
N ILE A 136 -6.54 0.91 -2.87
CA ILE A 136 -5.19 1.19 -2.36
C ILE A 136 -4.79 0.04 -1.45
N LEU A 137 -3.83 -0.77 -1.90
CA LEU A 137 -3.40 -1.96 -1.18
C LEU A 137 -2.65 -1.58 0.12
N PRO A 138 -3.05 -2.15 1.27
CA PRO A 138 -2.49 -1.82 2.57
C PRO A 138 -1.04 -2.30 2.71
N LEU A 139 -0.16 -1.45 3.20
CA LEU A 139 1.26 -1.80 3.37
C LEU A 139 1.48 -2.91 4.40
N SER A 140 0.58 -3.09 5.34
CA SER A 140 0.66 -4.14 6.37
C SER A 140 0.75 -5.55 5.81
N ILE A 141 0.15 -5.82 4.64
CA ILE A 141 0.16 -7.14 3.99
C ILE A 141 0.57 -7.08 2.51
N PHE A 142 0.66 -5.88 1.93
CA PHE A 142 1.15 -5.63 0.57
C PHE A 142 2.30 -4.60 0.60
N PRO A 143 3.40 -4.86 1.31
CA PRO A 143 4.54 -3.95 1.28
C PRO A 143 5.06 -3.77 -0.13
N SER A 144 5.51 -2.57 -0.43
CA SER A 144 6.00 -2.19 -1.76
C SER A 144 7.33 -2.85 -2.11
N ALA A 145 7.76 -2.70 -3.34
CA ALA A 145 9.17 -2.92 -3.66
C ALA A 145 10.02 -1.88 -2.91
N PRO A 146 11.22 -2.25 -2.42
CA PRO A 146 12.14 -1.29 -1.82
C PRO A 146 12.34 -0.08 -2.71
N ALA A 147 12.33 1.10 -2.12
CA ALA A 147 12.45 2.39 -2.81
C ALA A 147 11.30 2.74 -3.79
N GLN A 148 10.20 2.00 -3.83
CA GLN A 148 9.05 2.40 -4.66
C GLN A 148 8.54 3.78 -4.26
N GLY A 149 8.37 4.67 -5.24
CA GLY A 149 7.96 6.06 -5.03
C GLY A 149 9.11 7.02 -4.70
N ALA A 150 10.34 6.54 -4.54
CA ALA A 150 11.52 7.38 -4.34
C ALA A 150 12.32 7.57 -5.64
N ILE A 151 12.94 8.74 -5.78
CA ILE A 151 13.87 9.10 -6.85
C ILE A 151 15.27 9.06 -6.28
N GLY A 152 16.19 8.32 -6.92
CA GLY A 152 17.60 8.31 -6.56
C GLY A 152 18.39 9.29 -7.43
N ILE A 153 19.19 10.14 -6.80
CA ILE A 153 20.10 11.07 -7.49
C ILE A 153 21.51 10.52 -7.38
N GLU A 154 22.01 10.02 -8.52
CA GLU A 154 23.31 9.37 -8.64
C GLU A 154 24.38 10.34 -9.13
N VAL A 155 25.57 10.24 -8.53
CA VAL A 155 26.75 11.02 -8.88
C VAL A 155 28.00 10.17 -8.72
N ALA A 156 29.07 10.52 -9.46
CA ALA A 156 30.39 9.93 -9.29
C ALA A 156 30.96 10.20 -7.88
N ASN A 157 31.52 9.18 -7.25
CA ASN A 157 32.00 9.24 -5.86
C ASN A 157 33.13 10.25 -5.63
N ASN A 158 33.85 10.62 -6.68
CA ASN A 158 34.92 11.62 -6.63
C ASN A 158 34.44 13.06 -6.83
N ASN A 159 33.17 13.31 -7.18
CA ASN A 159 32.64 14.66 -7.44
C ASN A 159 32.09 15.31 -6.16
N LYS A 160 32.99 15.77 -5.29
CA LYS A 160 32.65 16.38 -3.99
C LYS A 160 31.70 17.59 -4.12
N HIS A 161 31.85 18.38 -5.19
CA HIS A 161 31.02 19.57 -5.42
C HIS A 161 29.54 19.20 -5.66
N LEU A 162 29.27 18.30 -6.58
CA LEU A 162 27.89 17.86 -6.85
C LEU A 162 27.29 17.10 -5.68
N ILE A 163 28.08 16.30 -4.96
CA ILE A 163 27.64 15.61 -3.74
C ILE A 163 27.14 16.61 -2.69
N LYS A 164 27.87 17.72 -2.49
CA LYS A 164 27.45 18.77 -1.55
C LYS A 164 26.13 19.42 -1.95
N ILE A 165 25.94 19.72 -3.24
CA ILE A 165 24.69 20.28 -3.76
C ILE A 165 23.53 19.29 -3.57
N ILE A 166 23.73 18.01 -3.92
CA ILE A 166 22.67 17.01 -3.77
C ILE A 166 22.28 16.79 -2.31
N LYS A 167 23.26 16.78 -1.40
CA LYS A 167 23.00 16.68 0.04
C LYS A 167 22.18 17.85 0.58
N SER A 168 22.29 19.06 0.01
CA SER A 168 21.51 20.23 0.45
C SER A 168 20.03 20.16 0.08
N ILE A 169 19.66 19.37 -0.93
CA ILE A 169 18.27 19.17 -1.36
C ILE A 169 17.70 17.81 -0.93
N ASN A 170 18.49 17.02 -0.20
CA ASN A 170 18.12 15.68 0.18
C ASN A 170 17.00 15.66 1.24
N ASP A 171 15.97 14.85 1.02
CA ASP A 171 15.01 14.48 2.06
C ASP A 171 15.60 13.31 2.89
N ASN A 172 16.22 13.67 4.01
CA ASN A 172 16.92 12.71 4.88
C ASN A 172 16.00 11.56 5.33
N LYS A 173 14.75 11.85 5.67
CA LYS A 173 13.79 10.83 6.11
C LYS A 173 13.53 9.80 5.03
N THR A 174 13.28 10.24 3.81
CA THR A 174 13.11 9.34 2.67
C THR A 174 14.39 8.55 2.41
N PHE A 175 15.53 9.24 2.44
CA PHE A 175 16.83 8.61 2.17
C PHE A 175 17.11 7.47 3.14
N ASP A 176 17.01 7.73 4.45
CA ASP A 176 17.28 6.76 5.51
C ASP A 176 16.32 5.56 5.44
N ASN A 177 15.01 5.82 5.24
CA ASN A 177 14.03 4.77 5.12
C ASN A 177 14.28 3.87 3.90
N VAL A 178 14.62 4.47 2.75
CA VAL A 178 14.93 3.71 1.53
C VAL A 178 16.23 2.92 1.67
N CYS A 179 17.26 3.49 2.26
CA CYS A 179 18.51 2.77 2.54
C CYS A 179 18.25 1.55 3.44
N LEU A 180 17.42 1.70 4.46
CA LEU A 180 17.04 0.59 5.35
C LEU A 180 16.20 -0.47 4.62
N GLU A 181 15.23 -0.10 3.77
CA GLU A 181 14.49 -1.04 2.93
C GLU A 181 15.43 -1.86 2.03
N ARG A 182 16.38 -1.19 1.40
CA ARG A 182 17.36 -1.82 0.50
C ARG A 182 18.35 -2.72 1.25
N LYS A 183 18.79 -2.29 2.44
CA LYS A 183 19.63 -3.12 3.33
C LYS A 183 18.90 -4.40 3.72
N ILE A 184 17.65 -4.31 4.18
CA ILE A 184 16.84 -5.48 4.52
C ILE A 184 16.66 -6.39 3.30
N MET A 185 16.39 -5.83 2.12
CA MET A 185 16.23 -6.64 0.90
C MET A 185 17.54 -7.34 0.50
N SER A 186 18.70 -6.71 0.71
CA SER A 186 19.99 -7.34 0.41
C SER A 186 20.30 -8.58 1.25
N GLU A 187 19.76 -8.65 2.48
CA GLU A 187 19.86 -9.81 3.36
C GLU A 187 19.14 -11.05 2.79
N TYR A 188 18.18 -10.83 1.88
CA TYR A 188 17.43 -11.88 1.18
C TYR A 188 17.89 -12.12 -0.26
N GLY A 189 19.12 -11.73 -0.61
CA GLY A 189 19.71 -11.95 -1.93
C GLY A 189 19.47 -10.83 -2.96
N GLY A 190 18.62 -9.88 -2.66
CA GLY A 190 18.36 -8.68 -3.49
C GLY A 190 17.76 -8.96 -4.89
N GLY A 191 17.07 -8.00 -5.46
CA GLY A 191 16.63 -8.03 -6.86
C GLY A 191 15.12 -7.97 -7.09
N CYS A 192 14.74 -7.57 -8.32
CA CYS A 192 13.34 -7.39 -8.75
C CYS A 192 12.56 -8.72 -8.92
N SER A 193 13.24 -9.85 -8.95
CA SER A 193 12.66 -11.19 -9.11
C SER A 193 12.12 -11.78 -7.80
N GLN A 194 12.44 -11.17 -6.67
CA GLN A 194 12.06 -11.66 -5.35
C GLN A 194 10.56 -11.54 -5.09
N LYS A 195 10.01 -12.55 -4.37
CA LYS A 195 8.62 -12.56 -3.89
C LYS A 195 8.44 -11.73 -2.62
N ILE A 196 9.38 -10.86 -2.28
CA ILE A 196 9.45 -10.11 -1.02
C ILE A 196 9.15 -8.65 -1.26
N GLY A 197 8.31 -8.07 -0.42
CA GLY A 197 8.10 -6.64 -0.29
C GLY A 197 8.67 -6.14 1.03
N VAL A 198 9.24 -4.95 1.01
CA VAL A 198 9.75 -4.25 2.20
C VAL A 198 9.34 -2.80 2.12
N SER A 199 8.69 -2.31 3.17
CA SER A 199 8.30 -0.90 3.26
C SER A 199 8.64 -0.35 4.63
N ILE A 200 9.27 0.82 4.64
CA ILE A 200 9.58 1.58 5.86
C ILE A 200 9.07 3.01 5.69
N TRP A 201 8.34 3.49 6.69
CA TRP A 201 7.85 4.86 6.73
C TRP A 201 7.72 5.36 8.16
N GLU A 202 7.60 6.66 8.32
CA GLU A 202 7.43 7.26 9.64
C GLU A 202 5.96 7.52 9.96
N LYS A 203 5.60 7.24 11.20
CA LYS A 203 4.34 7.60 11.83
C LYS A 203 4.57 8.08 13.26
N ASN A 204 4.16 9.30 13.57
CA ASN A 204 4.30 9.89 14.91
C ASN A 204 5.74 9.79 15.46
N LYS A 205 6.73 10.15 14.64
CA LYS A 205 8.16 10.08 14.93
C LYS A 205 8.74 8.67 15.14
N ARG A 206 7.97 7.62 14.90
CA ARG A 206 8.42 6.23 14.95
C ARG A 206 8.43 5.63 13.56
N LYS A 207 9.37 4.75 13.28
CA LYS A 207 9.40 4.00 12.01
C LYS A 207 8.43 2.83 12.07
N VAL A 208 7.68 2.64 11.01
CA VAL A 208 6.84 1.44 10.79
C VAL A 208 7.55 0.58 9.76
N LYS A 209 7.75 -0.69 10.07
CA LYS A 209 8.34 -1.70 9.19
C LYS A 209 7.29 -2.71 8.78
N SER A 210 7.18 -2.93 7.47
CA SER A 210 6.39 -4.01 6.91
C SER A 210 7.25 -4.85 5.98
N ILE A 211 7.23 -6.17 6.18
CA ILE A 211 7.84 -7.17 5.31
C ILE A 211 6.80 -8.26 5.06
N ASN A 212 6.58 -8.60 3.80
CA ASN A 212 5.74 -9.75 3.45
C ASN A 212 6.30 -10.40 2.19
N GLY A 213 6.35 -11.72 2.20
CA GLY A 213 6.85 -12.45 1.05
C GLY A 213 7.31 -13.87 1.39
N MET A 214 8.09 -14.42 0.46
CA MET A 214 8.70 -15.74 0.57
C MET A 214 10.12 -15.69 0.01
N THR A 215 11.07 -16.18 0.78
CA THR A 215 12.46 -16.32 0.34
C THR A 215 12.60 -17.44 -0.69
N GLU A 216 13.75 -17.51 -1.35
CA GLU A 216 14.08 -18.61 -2.27
C GLU A 216 14.06 -19.98 -1.57
N ASN A 217 14.42 -20.02 -0.29
CA ASN A 217 14.39 -21.22 0.56
C ASN A 217 12.99 -21.51 1.12
N ASN A 218 11.92 -20.93 0.55
CA ASN A 218 10.53 -21.11 0.97
C ASN A 218 10.23 -20.67 2.43
N ILE A 219 11.03 -19.80 3.02
CA ILE A 219 10.74 -19.22 4.33
C ILE A 219 9.74 -18.09 4.15
N LYS A 220 8.57 -18.19 4.80
CA LYS A 220 7.54 -17.16 4.81
C LYS A 220 7.98 -15.98 5.68
N LEU A 221 7.92 -14.80 5.13
CA LEU A 221 8.18 -13.54 5.83
C LEU A 221 6.86 -12.80 6.06
N GLU A 222 6.60 -12.43 7.31
CA GLU A 222 5.42 -11.66 7.67
C GLU A 222 5.74 -10.80 8.89
N THR A 223 5.94 -9.50 8.68
CA THR A 223 6.25 -8.54 9.75
C THR A 223 5.49 -7.26 9.50
N PHE A 224 4.79 -6.77 10.52
CA PHE A 224 4.21 -5.44 10.55
C PHE A 224 4.33 -4.91 11.98
N LYS A 225 5.28 -3.99 12.21
CA LYS A 225 5.54 -3.45 13.54
C LYS A 225 6.11 -2.03 13.49
N MET A 226 5.94 -1.29 14.56
CA MET A 226 6.72 -0.10 14.83
C MET A 226 8.11 -0.51 15.30
N ILE A 227 9.13 0.18 14.80
CA ILE A 227 10.50 0.08 15.26
C ILE A 227 10.89 1.44 15.84
N ASP A 228 11.47 1.44 17.02
CA ASP A 228 11.99 2.66 17.61
C ASP A 228 13.29 3.06 16.90
N SER A 229 13.53 4.36 16.75
CA SER A 229 14.82 4.86 16.30
C SER A 229 15.85 4.55 17.38
N ASP A 230 16.85 3.77 17.09
CA ASP A 230 18.13 3.52 17.75
C ASP A 230 18.25 3.61 19.29
N ASP A 231 17.14 3.76 20.01
CA ASP A 231 17.13 3.79 21.46
C ASP A 231 16.50 2.50 22.01
N ASP A 232 17.23 1.40 21.86
CA ASP A 232 16.93 0.12 22.54
C ASP A 232 17.06 0.23 24.08
N SER A 233 17.43 1.42 24.61
CA SER A 233 17.64 1.65 26.04
C SER A 233 16.34 1.89 26.80
N LEU A 234 15.24 2.22 26.15
CA LEU A 234 13.92 2.16 26.74
C LEU A 234 13.27 0.79 26.49
N SER A 235 13.91 -0.25 26.99
CA SER A 235 13.20 -1.48 27.30
C SER A 235 12.16 -1.13 28.37
N LEU A 236 10.99 -0.69 27.94
CA LEU A 236 9.82 -0.70 28.81
C LEU A 236 9.73 -2.13 29.31
N LYS A 237 10.08 -2.34 30.60
CA LYS A 237 9.90 -3.64 31.24
C LYS A 237 8.51 -4.11 30.86
N PRO A 238 8.35 -5.29 30.27
CA PRO A 238 7.04 -5.75 29.86
C PRO A 238 6.14 -5.62 31.06
N TYR A 239 5.02 -4.89 30.90
CA TYR A 239 4.05 -4.73 31.95
C TYR A 239 3.54 -6.12 32.29
N THR A 240 4.03 -6.69 33.38
CA THR A 240 3.84 -8.09 33.76
C THR A 240 2.39 -8.45 34.07
N ASN A 241 1.47 -7.46 33.96
CA ASN A 241 0.06 -7.69 34.25
C ASN A 241 -0.86 -6.81 33.37
N ILE A 242 -0.83 -7.04 32.05
CA ILE A 242 -1.72 -6.41 31.06
C ILE A 242 -3.21 -6.59 31.42
N THR A 243 -3.56 -7.69 32.09
CA THR A 243 -4.93 -7.99 32.52
C THR A 243 -5.44 -7.05 33.62
N LYS A 244 -4.53 -6.44 34.41
CA LYS A 244 -4.92 -5.43 35.42
C LYS A 244 -5.14 -4.04 34.81
N ALA A 245 -4.35 -3.66 33.81
CA ALA A 245 -4.49 -2.37 33.12
C ALA A 245 -5.65 -2.38 32.10
N PHE A 246 -5.91 -3.52 31.47
CA PHE A 246 -6.97 -3.71 30.50
C PHE A 246 -7.69 -5.03 30.77
N PRO A 247 -8.68 -5.07 31.66
CA PRO A 247 -9.43 -6.28 31.96
C PRO A 247 -10.15 -6.75 30.69
N ILE A 248 -9.61 -7.80 30.08
CA ILE A 248 -10.17 -8.44 28.88
C ILE A 248 -11.04 -9.60 29.35
N GLY A 249 -12.34 -9.55 29.07
CA GLY A 249 -13.20 -10.71 29.11
C GLY A 249 -14.32 -10.74 30.18
N ARG A 250 -14.36 -9.82 31.13
CA ARG A 250 -15.49 -9.71 32.06
C ARG A 250 -16.25 -8.40 31.84
N LYS A 251 -17.54 -8.48 31.49
CA LYS A 251 -18.42 -7.30 31.30
C LYS A 251 -18.46 -6.40 32.55
N GLU A 252 -18.31 -6.98 33.70
CA GLU A 252 -18.36 -6.31 35.00
C GLU A 252 -17.12 -5.46 35.32
N GLN A 253 -16.00 -5.73 34.61
CA GLN A 253 -14.72 -5.02 34.79
C GLN A 253 -14.44 -4.01 33.68
N ALA A 254 -15.37 -3.79 32.76
CA ALA A 254 -15.19 -2.83 31.70
C ALA A 254 -15.28 -1.40 32.24
N ILE A 255 -14.16 -0.65 32.13
CA ILE A 255 -14.08 0.77 32.51
C ILE A 255 -15.04 1.62 31.65
N PHE A 256 -15.33 1.17 30.41
CA PHE A 256 -16.22 1.87 29.47
C PHE A 256 -17.37 0.96 29.03
N LYS A 257 -18.62 1.39 29.21
CA LYS A 257 -19.81 0.77 28.63
C LYS A 257 -20.04 1.37 27.23
N ARG A 258 -20.24 0.51 26.23
CA ARG A 258 -20.70 0.96 24.93
C ARG A 258 -22.20 1.23 24.96
N LEU A 259 -22.58 2.43 24.60
CA LEU A 259 -23.96 2.76 24.31
C LEU A 259 -24.18 2.61 22.80
N GLU A 260 -25.24 1.89 22.41
CA GLU A 260 -25.70 1.88 21.03
C GLU A 260 -26.53 3.16 20.83
N THR A 261 -26.09 4.02 19.92
CA THR A 261 -26.87 5.18 19.49
C THR A 261 -27.94 4.73 18.50
N ASN A 262 -29.05 5.47 18.44
CA ASN A 262 -30.14 5.22 17.52
C ASN A 262 -29.66 5.16 16.07
N LYS A 263 -30.30 4.30 15.26
CA LYS A 263 -30.02 4.20 13.81
C LYS A 263 -30.30 5.57 13.17
N ASN A 264 -29.28 6.13 12.53
CA ASN A 264 -29.48 7.33 11.75
C ASN A 264 -29.90 6.92 10.31
N ASN A 265 -31.16 7.11 9.96
CA ASN A 265 -31.71 6.79 8.64
C ASN A 265 -31.11 7.65 7.53
N GLU A 266 -30.38 8.73 7.86
CA GLU A 266 -29.76 9.62 6.89
C GLU A 266 -28.48 9.03 6.26
N ILE A 267 -27.87 8.03 6.93
CA ILE A 267 -26.66 7.39 6.42
C ILE A 267 -26.89 6.77 5.03
N SER A 268 -28.07 6.25 4.76
CA SER A 268 -28.43 5.68 3.45
C SER A 268 -28.54 6.72 2.32
N LYS A 269 -28.70 8.00 2.67
CA LYS A 269 -28.83 9.12 1.70
C LYS A 269 -27.49 9.71 1.28
N ILE A 270 -26.38 9.28 1.91
CA ILE A 270 -25.04 9.83 1.64
C ILE A 270 -24.60 9.45 0.22
N LYS A 271 -24.15 10.44 -0.55
CA LYS A 271 -23.57 10.30 -1.88
C LYS A 271 -22.26 11.07 -1.99
N ASP A 272 -21.45 10.74 -2.99
CA ASP A 272 -20.21 11.43 -3.36
C ASP A 272 -19.28 11.72 -2.16
N SER A 273 -19.20 10.77 -1.24
CA SER A 273 -18.57 10.96 0.06
C SER A 273 -17.58 9.84 0.38
N ILE A 274 -16.61 10.15 1.24
CA ILE A 274 -15.72 9.15 1.83
C ILE A 274 -16.33 8.69 3.15
N VAL A 275 -16.63 7.40 3.27
CA VAL A 275 -17.15 6.78 4.48
C VAL A 275 -16.05 6.02 5.19
N TYR A 276 -15.69 6.46 6.40
CA TYR A 276 -14.66 5.82 7.20
C TYR A 276 -15.25 4.91 8.27
N ILE A 277 -15.09 3.61 8.06
CA ILE A 277 -15.60 2.57 8.96
C ILE A 277 -14.54 2.23 10.00
N THR A 278 -14.74 2.71 11.23
CA THR A 278 -13.74 2.60 12.31
C THR A 278 -13.73 1.25 12.99
N ARG A 279 -14.87 0.54 13.06
CA ARG A 279 -15.02 -0.72 13.81
C ARG A 279 -15.96 -1.70 13.13
N LYS A 280 -15.65 -3.00 13.22
CA LYS A 280 -16.52 -4.07 12.70
C LYS A 280 -17.90 -4.12 13.37
N THR A 281 -18.02 -3.62 14.58
CA THR A 281 -19.32 -3.67 15.34
C THR A 281 -20.39 -2.79 14.73
N VAL A 282 -20.02 -1.71 14.01
CA VAL A 282 -20.99 -0.83 13.35
C VAL A 282 -21.60 -1.45 12.10
N LEU A 283 -20.92 -2.45 11.49
CA LEU A 283 -21.33 -3.06 10.23
C LEU A 283 -22.74 -3.64 10.25
N LYS A 284 -23.23 -4.11 11.42
CA LYS A 284 -24.58 -4.66 11.58
C LYS A 284 -25.69 -3.60 11.37
N HIS A 285 -25.34 -2.33 11.45
CA HIS A 285 -26.26 -1.20 11.36
C HIS A 285 -26.03 -0.34 10.10
N LEU A 286 -25.03 -0.66 9.30
CA LEU A 286 -24.75 0.10 8.07
C LEU A 286 -25.72 -0.30 6.96
N PRO A 287 -26.27 0.67 6.23
CA PRO A 287 -27.07 0.44 5.05
C PRO A 287 -26.17 0.08 3.85
N ASN A 288 -26.79 -0.27 2.74
CA ASN A 288 -26.12 -0.24 1.45
C ASN A 288 -25.82 1.22 1.10
N PHE A 289 -24.55 1.54 0.84
CA PHE A 289 -24.16 2.88 0.42
C PHE A 289 -24.37 3.07 -1.07
N HIS A 290 -24.59 4.31 -1.48
CA HIS A 290 -24.61 4.68 -2.87
C HIS A 290 -23.24 4.39 -3.53
N ASP A 291 -23.22 3.97 -4.79
CA ASP A 291 -22.00 3.57 -5.51
C ASP A 291 -20.97 4.69 -5.67
N SER A 292 -21.39 5.95 -5.55
CA SER A 292 -20.48 7.10 -5.52
C SER A 292 -19.70 7.24 -4.22
N CYS A 293 -20.05 6.48 -3.18
CA CYS A 293 -19.33 6.53 -1.91
C CYS A 293 -18.04 5.70 -1.96
N THR A 294 -16.96 6.27 -1.45
CA THR A 294 -15.69 5.57 -1.27
C THR A 294 -15.59 5.04 0.16
N LEU A 295 -15.57 3.72 0.32
CA LEU A 295 -15.51 3.10 1.64
C LEU A 295 -14.07 2.83 2.06
N ILE A 296 -13.68 3.32 3.23
CA ILE A 296 -12.35 3.15 3.82
C ILE A 296 -12.50 2.58 5.23
N THR A 297 -11.59 1.73 5.65
CA THR A 297 -11.61 1.11 6.98
C THR A 297 -10.43 1.53 7.84
N SER A 298 -10.58 1.42 9.16
CA SER A 298 -9.48 1.70 10.10
C SER A 298 -8.36 0.68 10.05
N GLY A 299 -8.66 -0.58 9.69
CA GLY A 299 -7.68 -1.65 9.65
C GLY A 299 -8.22 -2.92 9.01
N LEU A 300 -7.34 -3.90 8.82
CA LEU A 300 -7.64 -5.15 8.12
C LEU A 300 -8.79 -5.96 8.72
N LYS A 301 -8.92 -6.00 10.06
CA LYS A 301 -10.03 -6.73 10.70
C LYS A 301 -11.39 -6.15 10.32
N THR A 302 -11.49 -4.82 10.25
CA THR A 302 -12.71 -4.13 9.80
C THR A 302 -12.92 -4.37 8.32
N TRP A 303 -11.87 -4.28 7.49
CA TRP A 303 -11.95 -4.55 6.05
C TRP A 303 -12.49 -5.95 5.77
N LYS A 304 -11.84 -7.00 6.26
CA LYS A 304 -12.28 -8.39 6.07
C LYS A 304 -13.73 -8.62 6.51
N SER A 305 -14.14 -7.99 7.62
CA SER A 305 -15.53 -8.08 8.09
C SER A 305 -16.50 -7.31 7.20
N SER A 306 -16.07 -6.20 6.58
CA SER A 306 -16.87 -5.44 5.62
C SER A 306 -17.04 -6.20 4.31
N ALA A 307 -15.96 -6.77 3.78
CA ALA A 307 -15.98 -7.58 2.56
C ALA A 307 -16.94 -8.77 2.69
N LYS A 308 -16.90 -9.50 3.82
CA LYS A 308 -17.85 -10.60 4.10
C LYS A 308 -19.33 -10.19 4.13
N ARG A 309 -19.61 -8.89 4.19
CA ARG A 309 -20.97 -8.32 4.15
C ARG A 309 -21.31 -7.65 2.81
N GLY A 310 -20.48 -7.87 1.79
CA GLY A 310 -20.72 -7.34 0.46
C GLY A 310 -20.16 -5.94 0.20
N TYR A 311 -19.47 -5.30 1.18
CA TYR A 311 -18.95 -3.95 0.99
C TYR A 311 -17.62 -3.96 0.23
N TRP A 312 -17.58 -3.19 -0.85
CA TRP A 312 -16.37 -2.94 -1.64
C TRP A 312 -15.54 -1.83 -0.99
N ILE A 313 -14.42 -2.21 -0.40
CA ILE A 313 -13.53 -1.29 0.34
C ILE A 313 -12.41 -0.82 -0.57
N SER A 314 -12.17 0.50 -0.59
CA SER A 314 -11.14 1.13 -1.43
C SER A 314 -9.78 1.31 -0.72
N GLY A 315 -9.73 1.14 0.59
CA GLY A 315 -8.48 1.30 1.33
C GLY A 315 -8.65 1.22 2.84
N THR A 316 -7.52 1.34 3.53
CA THR A 316 -7.49 1.36 5.01
C THR A 316 -6.41 2.28 5.53
N SER A 317 -6.59 2.77 6.75
CA SER A 317 -5.55 3.48 7.49
C SER A 317 -4.53 2.55 8.17
N ASP A 318 -4.57 1.25 7.91
CA ASP A 318 -3.66 0.22 8.47
C ASP A 318 -3.54 0.24 10.01
N SER A 319 -4.60 0.66 10.71
CA SER A 319 -4.63 0.86 12.16
C SER A 319 -3.68 1.96 12.67
N LEU A 320 -3.19 2.81 11.79
CA LEU A 320 -2.25 3.90 12.11
C LEU A 320 -2.95 5.26 12.35
N GLY A 321 -4.28 5.27 12.38
CA GLY A 321 -5.09 6.44 12.68
C GLY A 321 -5.66 7.15 11.45
N GLN A 322 -6.62 8.05 11.72
CA GLN A 322 -7.41 8.72 10.67
C GLN A 322 -6.58 9.60 9.73
N SER A 323 -5.48 10.17 10.21
CA SER A 323 -4.60 11.01 9.37
C SER A 323 -3.96 10.28 8.19
N GLU A 324 -4.01 8.94 8.14
CA GLU A 324 -3.57 8.19 6.97
C GLU A 324 -4.59 8.20 5.82
N ILE A 325 -5.85 8.57 6.09
CA ILE A 325 -6.92 8.63 5.07
C ILE A 325 -6.65 9.75 4.07
N THR A 326 -6.15 10.88 4.53
CA THR A 326 -5.86 12.04 3.65
C THR A 326 -4.78 11.74 2.59
N LYS A 327 -4.09 10.61 2.73
CA LYS A 327 -3.09 10.12 1.78
C LYS A 327 -3.68 9.09 0.80
N LEU A 328 -4.93 8.67 1.00
CA LEU A 328 -5.64 7.74 0.11
C LEU A 328 -6.28 8.49 -1.03
#